data_3990ab0e7d10f33420b66aedf7a558f0
#
_entry.id   3990ab0e7d10f33420b66aedf7a558f0
#
_cell.length_a   1.000
_cell.length_b   1.000
_cell.length_c   1.000
_cell.angle_alpha   90.00
_cell.angle_beta   90.00
_cell.angle_gamma   90.00
#
_symmetry.space_group_name_H-M   'P 1'
#
loop_
_entity.id
_entity.type
_entity.pdbx_description
1 polymer ?
#
loop_
_entity_poly.entity_id
_entity_poly.type
_entity_poly.pdbx_seq_one_letter_code
_entity_poly.pdbx_strand_id
1 'polypeptide(L)' 'TTTTDIFFNNANIIFEGATPDAYETTLTVEDPTADRTVKLPNSSGTLALTGDILAFAVVFGG' A
#
# COMPACT_ATOMS: atom_id res chain seq x y z
N THR A 1 4.58 -7.32 24.08
CA THR A 1 4.79 -6.85 22.72
C THR A 1 6.15 -7.27 22.22
N THR A 2 6.21 -7.83 21.05
CA THR A 2 7.48 -8.24 20.49
C THR A 2 8.26 -7.03 20.00
N THR A 3 9.56 -7.22 19.81
CA THR A 3 10.42 -6.15 19.34
C THR A 3 10.73 -6.27 17.85
N THR A 4 9.97 -7.12 17.15
CA THR A 4 10.23 -7.36 15.73
C THR A 4 9.37 -6.49 14.82
N ASP A 5 8.46 -5.71 15.39
CA ASP A 5 7.57 -4.85 14.60
C ASP A 5 8.07 -3.42 14.57
N ILE A 6 7.70 -2.72 13.50
CA ILE A 6 7.90 -1.27 13.41
C ILE A 6 6.53 -0.64 13.57
N PHE A 7 6.38 0.23 14.54
CA PHE A 7 5.11 0.88 14.84
C PHE A 7 5.12 2.32 14.37
N PHE A 8 4.24 2.64 13.43
CA PHE A 8 4.09 4.01 12.92
C PHE A 8 2.86 4.63 13.54
N ASN A 9 3.06 5.70 14.28
CA ASN A 9 1.97 6.44 14.92
C ASN A 9 1.74 7.74 14.16
N ASN A 10 0.69 7.77 13.34
CA ASN A 10 0.35 8.94 12.54
C ASN A 10 1.52 9.37 11.66
N ALA A 11 2.10 8.41 10.95
CA ALA A 11 3.27 8.64 10.12
C ALA A 11 3.12 7.90 8.80
N ASN A 12 3.89 8.33 7.82
CA ASN A 12 3.84 7.81 6.46
C ASN A 12 5.23 7.36 6.02
N ILE A 13 5.25 6.54 4.97
CA ILE A 13 6.49 6.18 4.29
C ILE A 13 6.51 6.91 2.97
N ILE A 14 7.56 7.68 2.73
CA ILE A 14 7.66 8.51 1.54
C ILE A 14 8.81 8.00 0.68
N PHE A 15 8.52 7.77 -0.60
CA PHE A 15 9.51 7.32 -1.56
C PHE A 15 9.77 8.43 -2.58
N GLU A 16 11.03 8.82 -2.71
CA GLU A 16 11.43 9.84 -3.69
C GLU A 16 11.42 9.28 -5.10
N GLY A 17 11.79 8.04 -5.25
CA GLY A 17 11.98 7.46 -6.56
C GLY A 17 13.40 7.68 -7.05
N ALA A 18 13.61 7.42 -8.34
CA ALA A 18 14.94 7.50 -8.92
C ALA A 18 15.35 8.93 -9.23
N THR A 19 14.39 9.80 -9.49
CA THR A 19 14.66 11.19 -9.85
C THR A 19 14.39 12.10 -8.65
N PRO A 20 15.38 12.84 -8.15
CA PRO A 20 15.14 13.76 -7.03
C PRO A 20 14.44 15.01 -7.55
N ASP A 21 13.13 15.09 -7.29
CA ASP A 21 12.34 16.23 -7.73
C ASP A 21 11.27 16.53 -6.66
N ALA A 22 10.24 17.28 -7.04
CA ALA A 22 9.20 17.68 -6.11
C ALA A 22 8.11 16.63 -5.96
N TYR A 23 8.20 15.51 -6.65
CA TYR A 23 7.16 14.49 -6.63
C TYR A 23 7.64 13.24 -5.90
N GLU A 24 6.84 12.78 -4.96
CA GLU A 24 7.12 11.57 -4.18
C GLU A 24 5.88 10.70 -4.13
N THR A 25 6.08 9.42 -3.82
CA THR A 25 4.98 8.51 -3.53
C THR A 25 4.89 8.33 -2.03
N THR A 26 3.73 8.60 -1.46
CA THR A 26 3.51 8.45 -0.03
C THR A 26 2.65 7.22 0.22
N LEU A 27 3.17 6.31 1.03
CA LEU A 27 2.42 5.14 1.47
C LEU A 27 1.82 5.46 2.84
N THR A 28 0.50 5.52 2.90
CA THR A 28 -0.20 5.91 4.11
C THR A 28 -1.38 4.97 4.35
N VAL A 29 -2.07 5.18 5.45
CA VAL A 29 -3.24 4.37 5.79
C VAL A 29 -4.40 5.28 6.15
N GLU A 30 -5.60 4.82 5.85
CA GLU A 30 -6.79 5.47 6.37
C GLU A 30 -6.92 5.15 7.85
N ASP A 31 -7.54 6.04 8.60
CA ASP A 31 -7.72 5.85 10.03
C ASP A 31 -8.51 4.57 10.29
N PRO A 32 -7.86 3.53 10.83
CA PRO A 32 -8.55 2.25 10.99
C PRO A 32 -9.55 2.32 12.15
N THR A 33 -10.68 1.67 11.93
CA THR A 33 -11.72 1.57 12.95
C THR A 33 -11.71 0.21 13.65
N ALA A 34 -10.78 -0.64 13.29
CA ALA A 34 -10.53 -1.93 13.92
C ALA A 34 -9.14 -2.37 13.51
N ASP A 35 -8.66 -3.44 14.11
CA ASP A 35 -7.38 -3.98 13.66
C ASP A 35 -7.51 -4.51 12.24
N ARG A 36 -6.59 -4.13 11.38
CA ARG A 36 -6.59 -4.53 9.98
C ARG A 36 -5.25 -5.13 9.64
N THR A 37 -5.25 -6.12 8.78
CA THR A 37 -4.02 -6.76 8.34
C THR A 37 -3.99 -6.79 6.82
N VAL A 38 -2.88 -6.32 6.25
CA VAL A 38 -2.62 -6.38 4.81
C VAL A 38 -1.38 -7.21 4.62
N LYS A 39 -1.52 -8.35 3.94
CA LYS A 39 -0.40 -9.25 3.69
C LYS A 39 0.18 -8.99 2.33
N LEU A 40 1.50 -8.95 2.27
CA LEU A 40 2.20 -8.95 1.00
C LEU A 40 2.32 -10.40 0.54
N PRO A 41 1.90 -10.72 -0.68
CA PRO A 41 1.94 -12.10 -1.15
C PRO A 41 3.36 -12.57 -1.42
N ASN A 42 3.55 -13.88 -1.42
CA ASN A 42 4.84 -14.46 -1.77
C ASN A 42 4.95 -14.56 -3.29
N SER A 43 4.97 -13.41 -3.94
CA SER A 43 5.11 -13.34 -5.39
C SER A 43 5.49 -11.92 -5.76
N SER A 44 6.02 -11.78 -6.97
CA SER A 44 6.40 -10.48 -7.49
C SER A 44 5.24 -9.90 -8.29
N GLY A 45 5.13 -8.58 -8.27
CA GLY A 45 4.07 -7.95 -9.02
C GLY A 45 3.99 -6.48 -8.74
N THR A 46 3.02 -5.84 -9.37
CA THR A 46 2.75 -4.44 -9.21
C THR A 46 1.45 -4.28 -8.44
N LEU A 47 1.45 -3.38 -7.47
CA LEU A 47 0.23 -3.11 -6.72
C LEU A 47 -0.85 -2.53 -7.64
N ALA A 48 -2.06 -3.05 -7.52
CA ALA A 48 -3.20 -2.56 -8.27
C ALA A 48 -4.00 -1.62 -7.38
N LEU A 49 -4.38 -0.48 -7.95
CA LEU A 49 -5.23 0.47 -7.25
C LEU A 49 -6.68 0.13 -7.53
N THR A 50 -7.58 0.80 -6.83
CA THR A 50 -9.01 0.53 -6.94
C THR A 50 -9.50 0.58 -8.38
N GLY A 51 -9.02 1.58 -9.15
CA GLY A 51 -9.40 1.68 -10.54
C GLY A 51 -8.91 0.51 -11.38
N ASP A 52 -7.69 0.04 -11.10
CA ASP A 52 -7.13 -1.10 -11.80
C ASP A 52 -7.90 -2.38 -11.46
N ILE A 53 -8.29 -2.51 -10.20
CA ILE A 53 -9.05 -3.67 -9.75
C ILE A 53 -10.42 -3.72 -10.44
N LEU A 54 -11.04 -2.57 -10.66
CA LEU A 54 -12.31 -2.53 -11.38
C LEU A 54 -12.18 -3.06 -12.79
N ALA A 55 -11.13 -2.66 -13.49
CA ALA A 55 -10.88 -3.17 -14.82
C ALA A 55 -10.64 -4.67 -14.81
N PHE A 56 -9.90 -5.13 -13.84
CA PHE A 56 -9.63 -6.55 -13.67
C PHE A 56 -10.91 -7.32 -13.40
N ALA A 57 -11.77 -6.79 -12.53
CA ALA A 57 -13.03 -7.44 -12.19
C ALA A 57 -13.94 -7.57 -13.40
N VAL A 58 -13.96 -6.57 -14.26
CA VAL A 58 -14.75 -6.63 -15.49
C VAL A 58 -14.28 -7.79 -16.37
N VAL A 59 -12.97 -7.97 -16.47
CA VAL A 59 -12.41 -9.03 -17.30
C VAL A 59 -12.79 -10.41 -16.76
N PHE A 60 -12.76 -10.59 -15.46
CA PHE A 60 -12.97 -11.90 -14.87
C PHE A 60 -14.37 -12.08 -14.30
N GLY A 61 -15.03 -11.00 -13.95
CA GLY A 61 -16.38 -11.08 -13.42
C GLY A 61 -17.44 -11.06 -14.48
N GLY A 62 -17.04 -10.70 -15.70
CA GLY A 62 -17.98 -10.60 -16.81
C GLY A 62 -18.27 -11.94 -17.48
#